data_295e57d7971c675948bb0da9633b9abe
#
_entry.id   295e57d7971c675948bb0da9633b9abe
#
_cell.length_a   1.000
_cell.length_b   1.000
_cell.length_c   1.000
_cell.angle_alpha   90.00
_cell.angle_beta   90.00
_cell.angle_gamma   90.00
#
_symmetry.space_group_name_H-M   'P 1'
#
loop_
_entity.id
_entity.type
_entity.pdbx_description
1 polymer ?
#
loop_
_entity_poly.entity_id
_entity_poly.type
_entity_poly.pdbx_seq_one_letter_code
_entity_poly.pdbx_strand_id
1 'polypeptide(L)'
;YYWPDPTKPDGLPYVSRDGESNPELNKLDRNRLGATASRVTTLALAWYFSGEEQYARKATELIRVWFLNKDTRMNPNLEYAQMMPGHNNDKGRCYGLIDTYSFIEMLDAVALLEQSKAFTTQDSKQLKKWFSKLTDWMLASPQGKEEAASANNHSVAYDAQIIAFALYTGNKKLAQEIINDFPQKRIFPQIAPDGRQPHELQRTLAFHYSQYNLTHFIDIMLMAKNLGIKLDDITSTCLLYTSPS
;
A
#
# COMPACT_ATOMS: atom_id res chain seq x y z
N TYR A 1 10.05 -13.05 -7.46
CA TYR A 1 10.97 -13.20 -8.62
C TYR A 1 12.37 -13.69 -8.20
N TYR A 2 12.56 -14.12 -6.94
CA TYR A 2 13.84 -14.61 -6.44
C TYR A 2 13.79 -16.12 -6.18
N TRP A 3 14.83 -16.82 -6.58
CA TRP A 3 14.93 -18.27 -6.59
C TRP A 3 16.27 -18.71 -6.03
N PRO A 4 16.38 -19.91 -5.41
CA PRO A 4 17.67 -20.46 -5.04
C PRO A 4 18.62 -20.47 -6.22
N ASP A 5 19.90 -20.14 -5.98
CA ASP A 5 20.94 -20.23 -6.98
C ASP A 5 21.26 -21.72 -7.27
N PRO A 6 20.96 -22.22 -8.49
CA PRO A 6 21.15 -23.63 -8.82
C PRO A 6 22.63 -24.06 -8.89
N THR A 7 23.54 -23.10 -8.89
CA THR A 7 24.99 -23.37 -8.98
C THR A 7 25.63 -23.55 -7.61
N LYS A 8 24.87 -23.33 -6.52
CA LYS A 8 25.37 -23.39 -5.13
C LYS A 8 24.65 -24.45 -4.31
N PRO A 9 25.37 -25.20 -3.46
CA PRO A 9 24.79 -26.27 -2.65
C PRO A 9 23.68 -25.81 -1.68
N ASP A 10 23.82 -24.58 -1.14
CA ASP A 10 22.87 -23.95 -0.22
C ASP A 10 21.84 -23.06 -0.94
N GLY A 11 21.97 -22.88 -2.25
CA GLY A 11 21.14 -21.99 -3.06
C GLY A 11 21.30 -20.51 -2.78
N LEU A 12 22.32 -20.08 -2.02
CA LEU A 12 22.48 -18.69 -1.57
C LEU A 12 23.64 -17.96 -2.28
N PRO A 13 23.47 -16.64 -2.50
CA PRO A 13 22.26 -15.84 -2.39
C PRO A 13 21.25 -16.16 -3.50
N TYR A 14 19.96 -15.94 -3.25
CA TYR A 14 18.91 -16.13 -4.27
C TYR A 14 19.18 -15.25 -5.49
N VAL A 15 18.85 -15.76 -6.68
CA VAL A 15 19.01 -15.07 -7.97
C VAL A 15 17.66 -14.57 -8.51
N SER A 16 17.69 -13.44 -9.22
CA SER A 16 16.48 -12.85 -9.81
C SER A 16 16.08 -13.58 -11.09
N ARG A 17 14.77 -13.83 -11.25
CA ARG A 17 14.13 -14.25 -12.50
C ARG A 17 12.91 -13.34 -12.73
N ASP A 18 13.12 -12.25 -13.47
CA ASP A 18 12.06 -11.26 -13.67
C ASP A 18 10.85 -11.88 -14.37
N GLY A 19 9.65 -11.61 -13.85
CA GLY A 19 8.39 -12.16 -14.35
C GLY A 19 8.04 -13.57 -13.83
N GLU A 20 8.98 -14.32 -13.20
CA GLU A 20 8.74 -15.67 -12.68
C GLU A 20 8.47 -15.65 -11.17
N SER A 21 7.22 -15.81 -10.77
CA SER A 21 6.85 -15.88 -9.35
C SER A 21 7.28 -17.19 -8.72
N ASN A 22 8.02 -17.12 -7.62
CA ASN A 22 8.40 -18.30 -6.85
C ASN A 22 7.18 -18.81 -6.04
N PRO A 23 6.71 -20.07 -6.23
CA PRO A 23 5.55 -20.60 -5.55
C PRO A 23 5.73 -20.74 -4.02
N GLU A 24 6.94 -20.72 -3.51
CA GLU A 24 7.19 -20.69 -2.06
C GLU A 24 6.59 -19.46 -1.37
N LEU A 25 6.41 -18.34 -2.10
CA LEU A 25 5.69 -17.16 -1.60
C LEU A 25 4.29 -17.48 -1.07
N ASN A 26 3.64 -18.53 -1.58
CA ASN A 26 2.30 -18.93 -1.13
C ASN A 26 2.28 -19.45 0.33
N LYS A 27 3.44 -19.80 0.87
CA LYS A 27 3.58 -20.25 2.26
C LYS A 27 3.85 -19.09 3.23
N LEU A 28 4.17 -17.89 2.72
CA LEU A 28 4.62 -16.75 3.50
C LEU A 28 3.47 -15.80 3.86
N ASP A 29 3.71 -14.97 4.85
CA ASP A 29 2.71 -14.04 5.41
C ASP A 29 2.27 -12.94 4.44
N ARG A 30 3.05 -12.62 3.41
CA ARG A 30 2.67 -11.68 2.36
C ARG A 30 1.30 -12.01 1.74
N ASN A 31 1.09 -13.27 1.35
CA ASN A 31 -0.19 -13.68 0.76
C ASN A 31 -1.31 -13.69 1.80
N ARG A 32 -1.01 -14.03 3.05
CA ARG A 32 -1.98 -13.97 4.15
C ARG A 32 -2.38 -12.54 4.48
N LEU A 33 -1.46 -11.58 4.41
CA LEU A 33 -1.69 -10.16 4.60
C LEU A 33 -2.71 -9.63 3.57
N GLY A 34 -2.43 -9.81 2.27
CA GLY A 34 -3.35 -9.40 1.21
C GLY A 34 -4.71 -10.10 1.30
N ALA A 35 -4.72 -11.41 1.60
CA ALA A 35 -5.97 -12.16 1.79
C ALA A 35 -6.76 -11.65 3.01
N THR A 36 -6.10 -11.23 4.08
CA THR A 36 -6.78 -10.66 5.26
C THR A 36 -7.42 -9.32 4.90
N ALA A 37 -6.69 -8.42 4.24
CA ALA A 37 -7.24 -7.14 3.80
C ALA A 37 -8.47 -7.33 2.90
N SER A 38 -8.36 -8.15 1.86
CA SER A 38 -9.47 -8.44 0.94
C SER A 38 -10.69 -9.06 1.64
N ARG A 39 -10.47 -9.99 2.57
CA ARG A 39 -11.57 -10.61 3.35
C ARG A 39 -12.26 -9.61 4.27
N VAL A 40 -11.50 -8.74 4.93
CA VAL A 40 -12.08 -7.66 5.77
C VAL A 40 -12.95 -6.75 4.91
N THR A 41 -12.46 -6.31 3.75
CA THR A 41 -13.20 -5.49 2.79
C THR A 41 -14.50 -6.19 2.36
N THR A 42 -14.40 -7.43 1.89
CA THR A 42 -15.58 -8.21 1.42
C THR A 42 -16.61 -8.38 2.52
N LEU A 43 -16.18 -8.74 3.74
CA LEU A 43 -17.10 -8.95 4.88
C LEU A 43 -17.73 -7.65 5.37
N ALA A 44 -17.00 -6.54 5.37
CA ALA A 44 -17.54 -5.23 5.72
C ALA A 44 -18.61 -4.77 4.72
N LEU A 45 -18.37 -4.97 3.43
CA LEU A 45 -19.37 -4.69 2.38
C LEU A 45 -20.58 -5.62 2.49
N ALA A 46 -20.37 -6.93 2.74
CA ALA A 46 -21.45 -7.87 2.95
C ALA A 46 -22.34 -7.46 4.13
N TRP A 47 -21.74 -7.03 5.25
CA TRP A 47 -22.48 -6.48 6.38
C TRP A 47 -23.24 -5.21 6.01
N TYR A 48 -22.56 -4.27 5.34
CA TYR A 48 -23.15 -2.97 4.99
C TYR A 48 -24.42 -3.12 4.12
N PHE A 49 -24.41 -4.04 3.15
CA PHE A 49 -25.55 -4.26 2.24
C PHE A 49 -26.62 -5.19 2.80
N SER A 50 -26.26 -6.18 3.65
CA SER A 50 -27.23 -7.14 4.18
C SER A 50 -27.79 -6.78 5.56
N GLY A 51 -27.06 -5.98 6.35
CA GLY A 51 -27.35 -5.74 7.76
C GLY A 51 -27.03 -6.93 8.68
N GLU A 52 -26.49 -8.03 8.15
CA GLU A 52 -26.21 -9.25 8.92
C GLU A 52 -24.94 -9.13 9.77
N GLU A 53 -25.09 -8.96 11.08
CA GLU A 53 -23.97 -8.78 12.03
C GLU A 53 -22.94 -9.92 12.05
N GLN A 54 -23.26 -11.09 11.53
CA GLN A 54 -22.28 -12.17 11.42
C GLN A 54 -21.06 -11.79 10.56
N TYR A 55 -21.28 -11.02 9.49
CA TYR A 55 -20.19 -10.55 8.61
C TYR A 55 -19.31 -9.51 9.32
N ALA A 56 -19.91 -8.57 10.03
CA ALA A 56 -19.17 -7.58 10.81
C ALA A 56 -18.36 -8.24 11.94
N ARG A 57 -18.93 -9.24 12.63
CA ARG A 57 -18.20 -10.01 13.66
C ARG A 57 -16.99 -10.71 13.05
N LYS A 58 -17.13 -11.34 11.88
CA LYS A 58 -16.02 -12.04 11.25
C LYS A 58 -14.94 -11.10 10.73
N ALA A 59 -15.32 -9.95 10.15
CA ALA A 59 -14.37 -8.91 9.77
C ALA A 59 -13.58 -8.37 10.98
N THR A 60 -14.28 -8.10 12.07
CA THR A 60 -13.68 -7.62 13.33
C THR A 60 -12.72 -8.66 13.93
N GLU A 61 -13.08 -9.94 13.89
CA GLU A 61 -12.19 -11.03 14.33
C GLU A 61 -10.88 -11.04 13.54
N LEU A 62 -10.94 -10.92 12.22
CA LEU A 62 -9.74 -10.86 11.37
C LEU A 62 -8.87 -9.64 11.69
N ILE A 63 -9.49 -8.47 11.90
CA ILE A 63 -8.77 -7.27 12.32
C ILE A 63 -8.08 -7.48 13.66
N ARG A 64 -8.79 -8.06 14.65
CA ARG A 64 -8.21 -8.32 15.97
C ARG A 64 -7.03 -9.29 15.89
N VAL A 65 -7.16 -10.37 15.15
CA VAL A 65 -6.09 -11.38 14.98
C VAL A 65 -4.86 -10.76 14.34
N TRP A 66 -5.03 -9.96 13.28
CA TRP A 66 -3.91 -9.46 12.50
C TRP A 66 -3.25 -8.21 13.09
N PHE A 67 -4.02 -7.34 13.76
CA PHE A 67 -3.52 -6.02 14.17
C PHE A 67 -3.53 -5.78 15.68
N LEU A 68 -4.41 -6.45 16.46
CA LEU A 68 -4.69 -6.03 17.83
C LEU A 68 -4.25 -7.04 18.90
N ASN A 69 -4.45 -8.33 18.69
CA ASN A 69 -4.12 -9.36 19.68
C ASN A 69 -2.62 -9.46 19.90
N LYS A 70 -2.21 -9.44 21.17
CA LYS A 70 -0.79 -9.43 21.53
C LYS A 70 0.01 -10.63 21.01
N ASP A 71 -0.64 -11.80 20.93
CA ASP A 71 0.01 -13.07 20.59
C ASP A 71 0.08 -13.33 19.09
N THR A 72 -0.75 -12.63 18.28
CA THR A 72 -0.87 -12.92 16.84
C THR A 72 -0.65 -11.71 15.94
N ARG A 73 -0.70 -10.50 16.49
CA ARG A 73 -0.64 -9.29 15.68
C ARG A 73 0.68 -9.12 14.96
N MET A 74 0.59 -8.66 13.75
CA MET A 74 1.72 -8.13 13.00
C MET A 74 2.37 -6.95 13.75
N ASN A 75 3.70 -6.88 13.78
CA ASN A 75 4.38 -5.67 14.19
C ASN A 75 4.11 -4.52 13.20
N PRO A 76 3.93 -3.28 13.65
CA PRO A 76 3.67 -2.14 12.78
C PRO A 76 4.95 -1.67 12.06
N ASN A 77 5.55 -2.55 11.30
CA ASN A 77 6.70 -2.29 10.43
C ASN A 77 6.79 -3.34 9.32
N LEU A 78 7.63 -3.07 8.34
CA LEU A 78 7.88 -3.92 7.17
C LEU A 78 9.37 -4.25 7.04
N GLU A 79 10.08 -4.33 8.17
CA GLU A 79 11.54 -4.53 8.22
C GLU A 79 12.01 -5.77 7.43
N TYR A 80 11.16 -6.81 7.37
CA TYR A 80 11.49 -8.07 6.69
C TYR A 80 10.66 -8.29 5.41
N ALA A 81 9.88 -7.29 4.97
CA ALA A 81 9.05 -7.43 3.79
C ALA A 81 9.89 -7.63 2.52
N GLN A 82 9.50 -8.61 1.71
CA GLN A 82 10.22 -9.04 0.51
C GLN A 82 11.72 -9.32 0.75
N MET A 83 12.06 -9.89 1.90
CA MET A 83 13.39 -10.38 2.19
C MET A 83 13.82 -11.40 1.13
N MET A 84 15.07 -11.30 0.70
CA MET A 84 15.69 -12.20 -0.25
C MET A 84 16.81 -12.96 0.47
N PRO A 85 16.71 -14.29 0.60
CA PRO A 85 17.73 -15.07 1.31
C PRO A 85 19.15 -14.83 0.77
N GLY A 86 20.08 -14.55 1.69
CA GLY A 86 21.48 -14.24 1.36
C GLY A 86 21.75 -12.84 0.85
N HIS A 87 20.74 -11.95 0.82
CA HIS A 87 20.89 -10.53 0.51
C HIS A 87 20.57 -9.66 1.71
N ASN A 88 21.17 -8.47 1.79
CA ASN A 88 20.86 -7.43 2.77
C ASN A 88 20.82 -7.94 4.24
N ASN A 89 21.71 -8.86 4.59
CA ASN A 89 21.75 -9.52 5.91
C ASN A 89 20.38 -10.11 6.32
N ASP A 90 19.69 -10.73 5.36
CA ASP A 90 18.36 -11.32 5.51
C ASP A 90 17.28 -10.34 6.02
N LYS A 91 17.47 -9.04 5.78
CA LYS A 91 16.45 -8.03 5.97
C LYS A 91 15.64 -7.80 4.71
N GLY A 92 14.46 -7.22 4.90
CA GLY A 92 13.60 -6.79 3.80
C GLY A 92 14.22 -5.63 3.01
N ARG A 93 13.56 -5.26 1.93
CA ARG A 93 13.95 -4.17 1.05
C ARG A 93 12.82 -3.16 0.90
N CYS A 94 13.12 -1.97 0.36
CA CYS A 94 12.16 -0.88 0.19
C CYS A 94 10.91 -1.33 -0.59
N TYR A 95 11.09 -2.10 -1.65
CA TYR A 95 9.99 -2.62 -2.48
C TYR A 95 8.96 -3.48 -1.73
N GLY A 96 9.29 -3.93 -0.53
CA GLY A 96 8.35 -4.65 0.34
C GLY A 96 7.24 -3.78 0.91
N LEU A 97 7.39 -2.45 0.90
CA LEU A 97 6.40 -1.54 1.45
C LEU A 97 5.10 -1.53 0.63
N ILE A 98 5.17 -1.85 -0.66
CA ILE A 98 3.99 -1.94 -1.53
C ILE A 98 3.03 -3.08 -1.13
N ASP A 99 3.50 -4.07 -0.35
CA ASP A 99 2.69 -5.22 0.06
C ASP A 99 1.51 -4.82 0.98
N THR A 100 1.56 -3.63 1.60
CA THR A 100 0.45 -3.06 2.40
C THR A 100 -0.48 -2.14 1.61
N TYR A 101 -0.33 -2.05 0.30
CA TYR A 101 -1.20 -1.20 -0.54
C TYR A 101 -2.69 -1.55 -0.40
N SER A 102 -3.00 -2.85 -0.29
CA SER A 102 -4.37 -3.34 -0.06
C SER A 102 -5.01 -2.84 1.24
N PHE A 103 -4.24 -2.27 2.15
CA PHE A 103 -4.78 -1.66 3.36
C PHE A 103 -5.55 -0.37 3.09
N ILE A 104 -5.33 0.31 1.96
CA ILE A 104 -6.08 1.52 1.58
C ILE A 104 -7.57 1.18 1.50
N GLU A 105 -7.93 0.24 0.64
CA GLU A 105 -9.32 -0.21 0.48
C GLU A 105 -9.89 -0.85 1.76
N MET A 106 -9.06 -1.61 2.48
CA MET A 106 -9.47 -2.18 3.76
C MET A 106 -9.86 -1.10 4.78
N LEU A 107 -9.15 0.03 4.84
CA LEU A 107 -9.46 1.12 5.77
C LEU A 107 -10.77 1.83 5.43
N ASP A 108 -11.10 1.98 4.15
CA ASP A 108 -12.42 2.47 3.74
C ASP A 108 -13.53 1.52 4.21
N ALA A 109 -13.32 0.23 4.08
CA ALA A 109 -14.25 -0.79 4.58
C ALA A 109 -14.34 -0.80 6.11
N VAL A 110 -13.23 -0.57 6.83
CA VAL A 110 -13.23 -0.43 8.30
C VAL A 110 -14.06 0.78 8.74
N ALA A 111 -14.05 1.88 8.00
CA ALA A 111 -14.89 3.04 8.29
C ALA A 111 -16.39 2.68 8.27
N LEU A 112 -16.81 1.76 7.40
CA LEU A 112 -18.18 1.21 7.45
C LEU A 112 -18.39 0.40 8.71
N LEU A 113 -17.46 -0.47 9.10
CA LEU A 113 -17.56 -1.31 10.30
C LEU A 113 -17.65 -0.52 11.61
N GLU A 114 -17.18 0.74 11.65
CA GLU A 114 -17.32 1.60 12.83
C GLU A 114 -18.80 1.86 13.22
N GLN A 115 -19.75 1.58 12.32
CA GLN A 115 -21.19 1.67 12.59
C GLN A 115 -21.78 0.35 13.14
N SER A 116 -21.05 -0.76 13.10
CA SER A 116 -21.46 -2.06 13.62
C SER A 116 -21.20 -2.18 15.13
N LYS A 117 -22.07 -2.88 15.84
CA LYS A 117 -21.87 -3.24 17.26
C LYS A 117 -20.68 -4.20 17.46
N ALA A 118 -20.27 -4.92 16.43
CA ALA A 118 -19.17 -5.88 16.52
C ALA A 118 -17.80 -5.21 16.61
N PHE A 119 -17.62 -4.06 15.93
CA PHE A 119 -16.37 -3.29 15.94
C PHE A 119 -16.47 -2.16 16.97
N THR A 120 -15.80 -2.36 18.10
CA THR A 120 -15.93 -1.44 19.24
C THR A 120 -15.09 -0.17 19.06
N THR A 121 -15.44 0.89 19.81
CA THR A 121 -14.60 2.10 19.92
C THR A 121 -13.16 1.78 20.35
N GLN A 122 -12.98 0.75 21.17
CA GLN A 122 -11.66 0.31 21.61
C GLN A 122 -10.88 -0.33 20.45
N ASP A 123 -11.54 -1.14 19.61
CA ASP A 123 -10.93 -1.71 18.40
C ASP A 123 -10.46 -0.60 17.45
N SER A 124 -11.32 0.38 17.16
CA SER A 124 -10.99 1.55 16.34
C SER A 124 -9.78 2.30 16.88
N LYS A 125 -9.79 2.63 18.19
CA LYS A 125 -8.66 3.34 18.84
C LYS A 125 -7.35 2.56 18.74
N GLN A 126 -7.39 1.25 18.97
CA GLN A 126 -6.18 0.41 18.89
C GLN A 126 -5.68 0.28 17.45
N LEU A 127 -6.58 0.13 16.48
CA LEU A 127 -6.22 0.04 15.06
C LEU A 127 -5.61 1.36 14.56
N LYS A 128 -6.20 2.50 14.90
CA LYS A 128 -5.61 3.82 14.60
C LYS A 128 -4.21 3.98 15.20
N LYS A 129 -3.99 3.51 16.42
CA LYS A 129 -2.66 3.51 17.04
C LYS A 129 -1.67 2.60 16.30
N TRP A 130 -2.12 1.46 15.80
CA TRP A 130 -1.29 0.54 15.01
C TRP A 130 -0.86 1.20 13.69
N PHE A 131 -1.81 1.79 12.95
CA PHE A 131 -1.54 2.50 11.70
C PHE A 131 -0.66 3.74 11.90
N SER A 132 -0.85 4.50 12.99
CA SER A 132 0.07 5.61 13.33
C SER A 132 1.51 5.13 13.45
N LYS A 133 1.74 4.02 14.16
CA LYS A 133 3.08 3.45 14.31
C LYS A 133 3.67 2.94 12.99
N LEU A 134 2.85 2.32 12.12
CA LEU A 134 3.28 1.90 10.80
C LEU A 134 3.69 3.12 9.95
N THR A 135 2.88 4.17 9.96
CA THR A 135 3.18 5.43 9.26
C THR A 135 4.48 6.05 9.76
N ASP A 136 4.65 6.16 11.08
CA ASP A 136 5.88 6.69 11.69
C ASP A 136 7.11 5.87 11.26
N TRP A 137 6.99 4.54 11.24
CA TRP A 137 8.06 3.67 10.78
C TRP A 137 8.36 3.86 9.29
N MET A 138 7.34 3.93 8.44
CA MET A 138 7.51 4.16 7.00
C MET A 138 8.23 5.49 6.73
N LEU A 139 7.89 6.55 7.45
CA LEU A 139 8.52 7.87 7.29
C LEU A 139 9.97 7.92 7.81
N ALA A 140 10.29 7.15 8.84
CA ALA A 140 11.58 7.24 9.52
C ALA A 140 12.62 6.22 9.03
N SER A 141 12.19 5.02 8.60
CA SER A 141 13.07 3.90 8.26
C SER A 141 13.88 4.16 6.99
N PRO A 142 15.07 3.55 6.87
CA PRO A 142 15.85 3.58 5.63
C PRO A 142 15.05 3.05 4.43
N GLN A 143 14.33 1.93 4.59
CA GLN A 143 13.50 1.34 3.55
C GLN A 143 12.38 2.29 3.09
N GLY A 144 11.72 2.98 4.04
CA GLY A 144 10.68 3.95 3.71
C GLY A 144 11.21 5.14 2.94
N LYS A 145 12.38 5.67 3.31
CA LYS A 145 13.03 6.77 2.59
C LYS A 145 13.46 6.36 1.19
N GLU A 146 13.97 5.15 1.04
CA GLU A 146 14.37 4.59 -0.26
C GLU A 146 13.15 4.38 -1.18
N GLU A 147 12.04 3.83 -0.65
CA GLU A 147 10.79 3.64 -1.39
C GLU A 147 10.20 4.99 -1.84
N ALA A 148 10.18 5.96 -0.94
CA ALA A 148 9.74 7.33 -1.25
C ALA A 148 10.58 8.01 -2.35
N ALA A 149 11.86 7.64 -2.49
CA ALA A 149 12.76 8.18 -3.50
C ALA A 149 12.70 7.45 -4.85
N SER A 150 11.92 6.38 -4.97
CA SER A 150 11.79 5.62 -6.22
C SER A 150 11.24 6.49 -7.35
N ALA A 151 11.72 6.28 -8.58
CA ALA A 151 11.35 7.08 -9.75
C ALA A 151 10.10 6.55 -10.49
N ASN A 152 9.47 5.47 -10.01
CA ASN A 152 8.40 4.74 -10.68
C ASN A 152 7.17 4.55 -9.75
N ASN A 153 6.25 3.64 -10.13
CA ASN A 153 5.02 3.34 -9.39
C ASN A 153 5.22 3.12 -7.88
N HIS A 154 6.37 2.64 -7.44
CA HIS A 154 6.66 2.40 -6.03
C HIS A 154 6.53 3.65 -5.17
N SER A 155 7.07 4.79 -5.62
CA SER A 155 6.95 6.04 -4.85
C SER A 155 5.53 6.61 -4.84
N VAL A 156 4.74 6.37 -5.90
CA VAL A 156 3.32 6.78 -5.95
C VAL A 156 2.50 5.90 -5.01
N ALA A 157 2.72 4.58 -5.03
CA ALA A 157 2.10 3.65 -4.10
C ALA A 157 2.45 3.96 -2.65
N TYR A 158 3.70 4.37 -2.38
CA TYR A 158 4.13 4.81 -1.06
C TYR A 158 3.34 6.04 -0.59
N ASP A 159 3.27 7.09 -1.43
CA ASP A 159 2.54 8.32 -1.10
C ASP A 159 1.05 8.02 -0.86
N ALA A 160 0.41 7.19 -1.71
CA ALA A 160 -0.99 6.78 -1.54
C ALA A 160 -1.22 6.11 -0.18
N GLN A 161 -0.34 5.20 0.23
CA GLN A 161 -0.43 4.52 1.52
C GLN A 161 -0.27 5.51 2.68
N ILE A 162 0.75 6.39 2.66
CA ILE A 162 0.95 7.39 3.72
C ILE A 162 -0.25 8.32 3.83
N ILE A 163 -0.81 8.79 2.70
CA ILE A 163 -2.01 9.63 2.70
C ILE A 163 -3.19 8.90 3.34
N ALA A 164 -3.49 7.67 2.91
CA ALA A 164 -4.61 6.89 3.44
C ALA A 164 -4.46 6.62 4.94
N PHE A 165 -3.27 6.21 5.39
CA PHE A 165 -3.01 5.94 6.81
C PHE A 165 -3.07 7.22 7.66
N ALA A 166 -2.57 8.34 7.13
CA ALA A 166 -2.65 9.64 7.77
C ALA A 166 -4.11 10.10 7.92
N LEU A 167 -4.93 9.96 6.87
CA LEU A 167 -6.35 10.29 6.91
C LEU A 167 -7.09 9.42 7.93
N TYR A 168 -6.87 8.11 7.92
CA TYR A 168 -7.49 7.18 8.86
C TYR A 168 -7.14 7.48 10.32
N THR A 169 -5.90 7.88 10.59
CA THR A 169 -5.42 8.22 11.94
C THR A 169 -5.75 9.66 12.36
N GLY A 170 -6.31 10.48 11.47
CA GLY A 170 -6.69 11.87 11.72
C GLY A 170 -5.56 12.89 11.50
N ASN A 171 -4.41 12.48 11.00
CA ASN A 171 -3.29 13.37 10.67
C ASN A 171 -3.49 14.04 9.29
N LYS A 172 -4.56 14.85 9.18
CA LYS A 172 -4.90 15.55 7.93
C LYS A 172 -3.77 16.44 7.41
N LYS A 173 -2.95 17.00 8.30
CA LYS A 173 -1.83 17.88 7.92
C LYS A 173 -0.83 17.13 7.07
N LEU A 174 -0.39 15.95 7.51
CA LEU A 174 0.54 15.11 6.75
C LEU A 174 -0.03 14.73 5.38
N ALA A 175 -1.30 14.32 5.32
CA ALA A 175 -1.95 13.99 4.06
C ALA A 175 -1.97 15.19 3.10
N GLN A 176 -2.32 16.37 3.57
CA GLN A 176 -2.34 17.61 2.77
C GLN A 176 -0.95 18.01 2.27
N GLU A 177 0.09 17.90 3.11
CA GLU A 177 1.47 18.17 2.72
C GLU A 177 1.91 17.29 1.55
N ILE A 178 1.66 15.97 1.63
CA ILE A 178 2.03 15.05 0.56
C ILE A 178 1.23 15.32 -0.72
N ILE A 179 -0.08 15.55 -0.61
CA ILE A 179 -0.95 15.85 -1.76
C ILE A 179 -0.53 17.15 -2.45
N ASN A 180 -0.19 18.19 -1.70
CA ASN A 180 0.25 19.45 -2.29
C ASN A 180 1.58 19.33 -3.04
N ASP A 181 2.50 18.49 -2.56
CA ASP A 181 3.77 18.21 -3.21
C ASP A 181 3.66 17.22 -4.38
N PHE A 182 2.57 16.46 -4.45
CA PHE A 182 2.38 15.33 -5.36
C PHE A 182 2.59 15.67 -6.84
N PRO A 183 2.08 16.80 -7.38
CA PRO A 183 2.31 17.16 -8.78
C PRO A 183 3.79 17.27 -9.12
N GLN A 184 4.54 18.00 -8.32
CA GLN A 184 5.96 18.26 -8.55
C GLN A 184 6.84 17.02 -8.32
N LYS A 185 6.46 16.21 -7.32
CA LYS A 185 7.26 15.05 -6.96
C LYS A 185 6.96 13.80 -7.78
N ARG A 186 5.72 13.65 -8.29
CA ARG A 186 5.27 12.40 -8.91
C ARG A 186 4.70 12.58 -10.32
N ILE A 187 3.77 13.52 -10.53
CA ILE A 187 3.09 13.64 -11.82
C ILE A 187 4.11 14.07 -12.88
N PHE A 188 4.72 15.23 -12.71
CA PHE A 188 5.60 15.79 -13.74
C PHE A 188 6.86 14.98 -14.01
N PRO A 189 7.51 14.33 -13.02
CA PRO A 189 8.67 13.48 -13.31
C PRO A 189 8.32 12.12 -13.94
N GLN A 190 7.10 11.60 -13.71
CA GLN A 190 6.74 10.24 -14.12
C GLN A 190 5.85 10.16 -15.36
N ILE A 191 5.20 11.27 -15.74
CA ILE A 191 4.34 11.33 -16.91
C ILE A 191 4.94 12.30 -17.93
N ALA A 192 5.28 11.77 -19.11
CA ALA A 192 5.80 12.57 -20.22
C ALA A 192 4.69 13.44 -20.85
N PRO A 193 5.02 14.49 -21.65
CA PRO A 193 4.06 15.35 -22.30
C PRO A 193 3.00 14.69 -23.16
N ASP A 194 3.32 13.52 -23.69
CA ASP A 194 2.43 12.71 -24.50
C ASP A 194 1.63 11.66 -23.70
N GLY A 195 1.66 11.75 -22.35
CA GLY A 195 0.95 10.85 -21.45
C GLY A 195 1.67 9.52 -21.17
N ARG A 196 2.81 9.26 -21.80
CA ARG A 196 3.58 8.04 -21.53
C ARG A 196 4.19 8.06 -20.15
N GLN A 197 4.39 6.87 -19.58
CA GLN A 197 5.06 6.63 -18.29
C GLN A 197 6.41 5.92 -18.55
N PRO A 198 7.51 6.65 -18.83
CA PRO A 198 8.75 6.06 -19.33
C PRO A 198 9.34 4.98 -18.45
N HIS A 199 9.24 5.12 -17.11
CA HIS A 199 9.76 4.15 -16.15
C HIS A 199 8.96 2.84 -16.14
N GLU A 200 7.66 2.90 -16.38
CA GLU A 200 6.80 1.71 -16.45
C GLU A 200 6.92 1.01 -17.81
N LEU A 201 7.11 1.77 -18.89
CA LEU A 201 7.29 1.23 -20.24
C LEU A 201 8.58 0.43 -20.44
N GLN A 202 9.58 0.61 -19.55
CA GLN A 202 10.82 -0.16 -19.56
C GLN A 202 10.68 -1.55 -18.91
N ARG A 203 9.53 -1.83 -18.25
CA ARG A 203 9.29 -3.10 -17.56
C ARG A 203 8.84 -4.19 -18.52
N THR A 204 9.13 -5.46 -18.18
CA THR A 204 8.73 -6.65 -18.95
C THR A 204 7.22 -6.69 -19.21
N LEU A 205 6.42 -6.27 -18.21
CA LEU A 205 4.96 -6.16 -18.30
C LEU A 205 4.53 -4.69 -18.36
N ALA A 206 5.01 -3.94 -19.35
CA ALA A 206 4.87 -2.49 -19.46
C ALA A 206 3.43 -1.99 -19.30
N PHE A 207 2.47 -2.62 -20.01
CA PHE A 207 1.06 -2.24 -19.92
C PHE A 207 0.49 -2.43 -18.51
N HIS A 208 0.77 -3.56 -17.89
CA HIS A 208 0.34 -3.85 -16.51
C HIS A 208 0.88 -2.81 -15.52
N TYR A 209 2.19 -2.49 -15.59
CA TYR A 209 2.78 -1.52 -14.69
C TYR A 209 2.29 -0.09 -14.94
N SER A 210 2.02 0.28 -16.19
CA SER A 210 1.44 1.59 -16.50
C SER A 210 0.02 1.75 -15.95
N GLN A 211 -0.82 0.70 -16.04
CA GLN A 211 -2.14 0.68 -15.42
C GLN A 211 -2.04 0.69 -13.89
N TYR A 212 -1.12 -0.08 -13.34
CA TYR A 212 -0.91 -0.17 -11.89
C TYR A 212 -0.52 1.20 -11.31
N ASN A 213 0.43 1.89 -11.94
CA ASN A 213 0.81 3.24 -11.53
C ASN A 213 -0.36 4.23 -11.67
N LEU A 214 -1.13 4.14 -12.77
CA LEU A 214 -2.32 4.99 -12.96
C LEU A 214 -3.36 4.79 -11.84
N THR A 215 -3.57 3.56 -11.37
CA THR A 215 -4.44 3.28 -10.23
C THR A 215 -3.99 4.07 -9.00
N HIS A 216 -2.70 4.09 -8.70
CA HIS A 216 -2.16 4.85 -7.56
C HIS A 216 -2.38 6.36 -7.70
N PHE A 217 -2.21 6.92 -8.91
CA PHE A 217 -2.54 8.32 -9.18
C PHE A 217 -4.02 8.62 -8.90
N ILE A 218 -4.92 7.75 -9.38
CA ILE A 218 -6.36 7.91 -9.19
C ILE A 218 -6.73 7.85 -7.71
N ASP A 219 -6.18 6.90 -6.95
CA ASP A 219 -6.45 6.79 -5.52
C ASP A 219 -6.04 8.07 -4.76
N ILE A 220 -4.89 8.64 -5.08
CA ILE A 220 -4.45 9.91 -4.49
C ILE A 220 -5.38 11.05 -4.90
N MET A 221 -5.80 11.12 -6.17
CA MET A 221 -6.74 12.15 -6.64
C MET A 221 -8.09 12.07 -5.94
N LEU A 222 -8.61 10.85 -5.71
CA LEU A 222 -9.85 10.63 -4.95
C LEU A 222 -9.71 11.07 -3.49
N MET A 223 -8.60 10.73 -2.84
CA MET A 223 -8.33 11.18 -1.47
C MET A 223 -8.16 12.70 -1.38
N ALA A 224 -7.49 13.32 -2.36
CA ALA A 224 -7.35 14.77 -2.46
C ALA A 224 -8.72 15.46 -2.61
N LYS A 225 -9.60 14.93 -3.48
CA LYS A 225 -10.96 15.44 -3.67
C LYS A 225 -11.77 15.41 -2.37
N ASN A 226 -11.62 14.37 -1.56
CA ASN A 226 -12.29 14.27 -0.24
C ASN A 226 -11.79 15.32 0.76
N LEU A 227 -10.59 15.88 0.55
CA LEU A 227 -10.04 16.99 1.32
C LEU A 227 -10.35 18.38 0.69
N GLY A 228 -11.08 18.43 -0.43
CA GLY A 228 -11.36 19.64 -1.17
C GLY A 228 -10.17 20.15 -1.99
N ILE A 229 -9.14 19.34 -2.20
CA ILE A 229 -7.96 19.68 -3.01
C ILE A 229 -8.18 19.15 -4.43
N LYS A 230 -8.10 20.02 -5.43
CA LYS A 230 -8.24 19.67 -6.85
C LYS A 230 -6.88 19.33 -7.44
N LEU A 231 -6.78 18.15 -8.05
CA LEU A 231 -5.61 17.69 -8.79
C LEU A 231 -5.92 17.41 -10.28
N ASP A 232 -7.13 17.69 -10.72
CA ASP A 232 -7.65 17.39 -12.06
C ASP A 232 -7.23 18.41 -13.13
N ASP A 233 -6.89 19.64 -12.75
CA ASP A 233 -6.54 20.75 -13.68
C ASP A 233 -5.08 21.22 -13.45
N ILE A 234 -4.16 20.31 -13.17
CA ILE A 234 -2.78 20.68 -12.88
C ILE A 234 -2.00 20.90 -14.17
N THR A 235 -1.46 22.10 -14.31
CA THR A 235 -0.54 22.46 -15.41
C THR A 235 0.87 22.67 -14.88
N SER A 236 1.88 22.14 -15.57
CA SER A 236 3.26 22.60 -15.42
C SER A 236 3.56 23.71 -16.41
N THR A 237 4.65 24.46 -16.18
CA THR A 237 5.15 25.44 -17.16
C THR A 237 5.45 24.82 -18.54
N CYS A 238 5.49 23.49 -18.64
CA CYS A 238 5.76 22.73 -19.86
C CYS A 238 4.62 21.81 -20.30
N LEU A 239 3.57 21.57 -19.48
CA LEU A 239 2.59 20.52 -19.74
C LEU A 239 1.22 20.81 -19.15
N LEU A 240 0.20 20.58 -19.99
CA LEU A 240 -1.19 20.47 -19.54
C LEU A 240 -1.46 19.02 -19.19
N TYR A 241 -1.67 18.72 -17.91
CA TYR A 241 -2.21 17.43 -17.47
C TYR A 241 -3.71 17.57 -17.26
N THR A 242 -4.50 17.02 -18.18
CA THR A 242 -5.95 16.93 -18.03
C THR A 242 -6.31 15.50 -17.72
N SER A 243 -7.11 15.28 -16.67
CA SER A 243 -7.75 13.99 -16.44
C SER A 243 -8.63 13.66 -17.65
N PRO A 244 -8.63 12.44 -18.18
CA PRO A 244 -9.62 12.06 -19.19
C PRO A 244 -11.01 12.21 -18.56
N SER A 245 -11.84 12.97 -19.22
CA SER A 245 -13.27 13.17 -18.90
C SER A 245 -14.08 11.90 -19.05
#